data_ac59688bff5174979c4e545698e8ec65
#
_entry.id   ac59688bff5174979c4e545698e8ec65
#
_cell.length_a   1.000
_cell.length_b   1.000
_cell.length_c   1.000
_cell.angle_alpha   90.00
_cell.angle_beta   90.00
_cell.angle_gamma   90.00
#
_symmetry.space_group_name_H-M   'P 1'
#
loop_
_entity.id
_entity.type
_entity.pdbx_description
1 polymer ?
#
loop_
_entity_poly.entity_id
_entity_poly.type
_entity_poly.pdbx_seq_one_letter_code
_entity_poly.pdbx_strand_id
1 'polypeptide(L)'
;MRNLAFLILTILFLPLSPLVGKESPNQLCNIRGYEIIFPYEKAINEIKNKFHNAPSIKEFELEQFKKHFEQNFYGIPLYKEAGCSNARLSEYLNCLISTDDSDCRIYYTQMRIVD
;
A
#
# COMPACT_ATOMS: atom_id res chain seq x y z
N MET A 1 -34.03 13.06 34.18
CA MET A 1 -34.29 13.54 32.83
C MET A 1 -33.01 13.69 32.01
N ARG A 2 -32.08 14.53 32.45
CA ARG A 2 -30.84 14.71 31.72
C ARG A 2 -30.01 13.42 31.61
N ASN A 3 -29.97 12.63 32.65
CA ASN A 3 -29.22 11.38 32.65
C ASN A 3 -29.77 10.38 31.65
N LEU A 4 -31.08 10.36 31.46
CA LEU A 4 -31.72 9.48 30.51
C LEU A 4 -31.37 9.85 29.07
N ALA A 5 -31.41 11.15 28.74
CA ALA A 5 -31.03 11.62 27.42
C ALA A 5 -29.56 11.33 27.15
N PHE A 6 -28.72 11.50 28.13
CA PHE A 6 -27.30 11.20 28.00
C PHE A 6 -27.04 9.72 27.72
N LEU A 7 -27.75 8.85 28.40
CA LEU A 7 -27.64 7.41 28.21
C LEU A 7 -28.08 7.00 26.81
N ILE A 8 -29.13 7.61 26.30
CA ILE A 8 -29.60 7.33 24.94
C ILE A 8 -28.53 7.70 23.92
N LEU A 9 -27.89 8.84 24.08
CA LEU A 9 -26.81 9.26 23.20
C LEU A 9 -25.66 8.27 23.21
N THR A 10 -25.28 7.80 24.39
CA THR A 10 -24.19 6.84 24.55
C THR A 10 -24.52 5.53 23.84
N ILE A 11 -25.75 5.06 23.95
CA ILE A 11 -26.18 3.83 23.32
C ILE A 11 -26.13 3.95 21.79
N LEU A 12 -26.53 5.11 21.26
CA LEU A 12 -26.49 5.33 19.82
C LEU A 12 -25.07 5.32 19.27
N PHE A 13 -24.15 5.85 20.03
CA PHE A 13 -22.75 5.88 19.58
C PHE A 13 -22.10 4.52 19.59
N LEU A 14 -22.31 3.73 20.63
CA LEU A 14 -21.64 2.44 20.79
C LEU A 14 -21.93 1.45 19.67
N PRO A 15 -23.17 1.25 19.21
CA PRO A 15 -23.41 0.31 18.13
C PRO A 15 -22.89 0.78 16.78
N LEU A 16 -22.85 2.10 16.55
CA LEU A 16 -22.46 2.61 15.25
C LEU A 16 -20.96 2.55 15.03
N SER A 17 -20.17 2.82 16.07
CA SER A 17 -18.71 2.84 15.94
C SER A 17 -18.12 1.52 15.43
N PRO A 18 -18.47 0.37 16.00
CA PRO A 18 -17.92 -0.90 15.51
C PRO A 18 -18.36 -1.25 14.09
N LEU A 19 -19.54 -0.80 13.69
CA LEU A 19 -20.06 -1.13 12.36
C LEU A 19 -19.46 -0.27 11.26
N VAL A 20 -19.24 1.01 11.55
CA VAL A 20 -18.81 1.97 10.55
C VAL A 20 -17.37 1.74 10.12
N GLY A 21 -16.50 1.42 11.04
CA GLY A 21 -15.08 1.30 10.76
C GLY A 21 -14.60 -0.10 10.43
N LYS A 22 -15.52 -1.05 10.22
CA LYS A 22 -15.12 -2.44 10.12
C LYS A 22 -14.84 -2.85 8.68
N GLU A 23 -13.58 -2.83 8.32
CA GLU A 23 -13.10 -3.38 7.07
C GLU A 23 -12.40 -4.71 7.32
N SER A 24 -12.40 -5.60 6.32
CA SER A 24 -11.63 -6.83 6.46
C SER A 24 -10.13 -6.51 6.47
N PRO A 25 -9.31 -7.30 7.17
CA PRO A 25 -7.86 -7.08 7.17
C PRO A 25 -7.25 -7.06 5.77
N ASN A 26 -7.72 -7.93 4.88
CA ASN A 26 -7.20 -7.96 3.52
C ASN A 26 -7.59 -6.73 2.72
N GLN A 27 -8.79 -6.17 2.96
CA GLN A 27 -9.18 -4.91 2.34
C GLN A 27 -8.28 -3.77 2.80
N LEU A 28 -7.94 -3.72 4.08
CA LEU A 28 -7.04 -2.71 4.60
C LEU A 28 -5.66 -2.84 3.97
N CYS A 29 -5.16 -4.05 3.79
CA CYS A 29 -3.88 -4.26 3.13
C CYS A 29 -3.92 -3.81 1.67
N ASN A 30 -5.02 -4.00 0.97
CA ASN A 30 -5.16 -3.49 -0.39
C ASN A 30 -5.12 -1.96 -0.43
N ILE A 31 -5.80 -1.31 0.51
CA ILE A 31 -5.81 0.15 0.61
C ILE A 31 -4.41 0.67 0.91
N ARG A 32 -3.75 0.12 1.93
CA ARG A 32 -2.39 0.52 2.30
C ARG A 32 -1.40 0.23 1.19
N GLY A 33 -1.57 -0.91 0.52
CA GLY A 33 -0.73 -1.26 -0.62
C GLY A 33 -0.89 -0.27 -1.77
N TYR A 34 -2.11 0.11 -2.09
CA TYR A 34 -2.38 1.08 -3.14
C TYR A 34 -1.72 2.43 -2.86
N GLU A 35 -1.76 2.88 -1.59
CA GLU A 35 -1.13 4.12 -1.18
C GLU A 35 0.39 4.12 -1.41
N ILE A 36 1.00 2.95 -1.38
CA ILE A 36 2.43 2.78 -1.66
C ILE A 36 2.66 2.68 -3.16
N ILE A 37 1.90 1.85 -3.84
CA ILE A 37 2.13 1.50 -5.24
C ILE A 37 1.89 2.66 -6.18
N PHE A 38 0.86 3.46 -5.94
CA PHE A 38 0.51 4.56 -6.82
C PHE A 38 1.67 5.55 -7.00
N PRO A 39 2.26 6.14 -5.92
CA PRO A 39 3.41 7.02 -6.08
C PRO A 39 4.65 6.30 -6.59
N TYR A 40 4.81 5.02 -6.24
CA TYR A 40 5.94 4.22 -6.71
C TYR A 40 5.89 4.05 -8.24
N GLU A 41 4.74 3.65 -8.78
CA GLU A 41 4.57 3.47 -10.22
C GLU A 41 4.79 4.77 -10.98
N LYS A 42 4.28 5.87 -10.43
CA LYS A 42 4.47 7.17 -11.05
C LYS A 42 5.95 7.51 -11.19
N ALA A 43 6.70 7.30 -10.12
CA ALA A 43 8.12 7.61 -10.11
C ALA A 43 8.92 6.70 -11.03
N ILE A 44 8.65 5.39 -11.02
CA ILE A 44 9.42 4.49 -11.89
C ILE A 44 9.09 4.70 -13.36
N ASN A 45 7.87 5.10 -13.69
CA ASN A 45 7.52 5.43 -15.08
C ASN A 45 8.29 6.65 -15.55
N GLU A 46 8.48 7.64 -14.70
CA GLU A 46 9.30 8.79 -15.03
C GLU A 46 10.75 8.40 -15.28
N ILE A 47 11.31 7.50 -14.46
CA ILE A 47 12.67 6.99 -14.63
C ILE A 47 12.77 6.20 -15.95
N LYS A 48 11.81 5.33 -16.23
CA LYS A 48 11.81 4.54 -17.46
C LYS A 48 11.77 5.42 -18.69
N ASN A 49 10.97 6.48 -18.65
CA ASN A 49 10.87 7.41 -19.78
C ASN A 49 12.15 8.23 -19.94
N LYS A 50 12.71 8.70 -18.84
CA LYS A 50 13.93 9.51 -18.87
C LYS A 50 15.12 8.76 -19.43
N PHE A 51 15.26 7.49 -19.09
CA PHE A 51 16.41 6.67 -19.47
C PHE A 51 16.07 5.58 -20.49
N HIS A 52 15.03 5.79 -21.30
CA HIS A 52 14.59 4.75 -22.24
C HIS A 52 15.64 4.36 -23.27
N ASN A 53 16.55 5.28 -23.61
CA ASN A 53 17.64 5.02 -24.54
C ASN A 53 18.93 4.58 -23.87
N ALA A 54 18.93 4.37 -22.57
CA ALA A 54 20.11 4.01 -21.79
C ALA A 54 19.78 2.87 -20.83
N PRO A 55 19.65 1.62 -21.34
CA PRO A 55 19.15 0.50 -20.54
C PRO A 55 19.93 0.24 -19.26
N SER A 56 21.25 0.33 -19.29
CA SER A 56 22.08 0.09 -18.12
C SER A 56 21.86 1.15 -17.04
N ILE A 57 21.75 2.40 -17.45
CA ILE A 57 21.50 3.50 -16.52
C ILE A 57 20.09 3.38 -15.96
N LYS A 58 19.12 3.04 -16.80
CA LYS A 58 17.74 2.85 -16.40
C LYS A 58 17.64 1.79 -15.30
N GLU A 59 18.26 0.64 -15.54
CA GLU A 59 18.26 -0.45 -14.56
C GLU A 59 18.86 -0.01 -13.24
N PHE A 60 20.01 0.65 -13.28
CA PHE A 60 20.66 1.16 -12.07
C PHE A 60 19.77 2.14 -11.32
N GLU A 61 19.18 3.11 -12.03
CA GLU A 61 18.34 4.13 -11.41
C GLU A 61 17.09 3.51 -10.79
N LEU A 62 16.48 2.53 -11.43
CA LEU A 62 15.31 1.85 -10.90
C LEU A 62 15.65 1.09 -9.62
N GLU A 63 16.78 0.39 -9.60
CA GLU A 63 17.21 -0.35 -8.42
C GLU A 63 17.52 0.59 -7.25
N GLN A 64 18.20 1.70 -7.52
CA GLN A 64 18.50 2.69 -6.49
C GLN A 64 17.23 3.33 -5.94
N PHE A 65 16.29 3.65 -6.82
CA PHE A 65 15.03 4.23 -6.41
C PHE A 65 14.24 3.26 -5.53
N LYS A 66 14.14 2.00 -5.93
CA LYS A 66 13.42 0.99 -5.15
C LYS A 66 14.00 0.88 -3.74
N LYS A 67 15.30 0.79 -3.64
CA LYS A 67 15.99 0.66 -2.35
C LYS A 67 15.71 1.87 -1.46
N HIS A 68 15.85 3.06 -2.01
CA HIS A 68 15.60 4.29 -1.27
C HIS A 68 14.13 4.40 -0.85
N PHE A 69 13.21 4.06 -1.74
CA PHE A 69 11.78 4.11 -1.49
C PHE A 69 11.39 3.17 -0.35
N GLU A 70 11.85 1.94 -0.39
CA GLU A 70 11.54 0.96 0.65
C GLU A 70 12.03 1.38 2.02
N GLN A 71 13.15 2.10 2.08
CA GLN A 71 13.73 2.54 3.33
C GLN A 71 13.08 3.81 3.89
N ASN A 72 12.54 4.67 3.04
CA ASN A 72 12.19 6.03 3.45
C ASN A 72 10.74 6.42 3.23
N PHE A 73 9.98 5.70 2.43
CA PHE A 73 8.61 6.10 2.15
C PHE A 73 7.71 5.88 3.37
N TYR A 74 6.98 6.92 3.75
CA TYR A 74 6.18 6.91 4.97
C TYR A 74 5.07 5.84 4.98
N GLY A 75 4.60 5.42 3.83
CA GLY A 75 3.57 4.40 3.72
C GLY A 75 4.03 2.99 4.09
N ILE A 76 5.34 2.73 4.04
CA ILE A 76 5.87 1.40 4.37
C ILE A 76 5.62 1.02 5.83
N PRO A 77 5.96 1.88 6.81
CA PRO A 77 5.63 1.57 8.20
C PRO A 77 4.14 1.39 8.44
N LEU A 78 3.31 2.19 7.79
CA LEU A 78 1.85 2.08 7.94
C LEU A 78 1.34 0.74 7.44
N TYR A 79 1.89 0.24 6.35
CA TYR A 79 1.56 -1.06 5.79
C TYR A 79 1.92 -2.17 6.77
N LYS A 80 3.10 -2.10 7.36
CA LYS A 80 3.57 -3.06 8.35
C LYS A 80 2.73 -3.01 9.62
N GLU A 81 2.38 -1.83 10.09
CA GLU A 81 1.55 -1.66 11.28
C GLU A 81 0.16 -2.25 11.09
N ALA A 82 -0.35 -2.23 9.89
CA ALA A 82 -1.62 -2.87 9.56
C ALA A 82 -1.53 -4.40 9.55
N GLY A 83 -0.34 -4.96 9.72
CA GLY A 83 -0.12 -6.41 9.75
C GLY A 83 0.01 -7.02 8.37
N CYS A 84 0.26 -6.22 7.35
CA CYS A 84 0.31 -6.70 5.97
C CYS A 84 1.64 -7.34 5.63
N SER A 85 1.63 -8.27 4.67
CA SER A 85 2.80 -9.03 4.28
C SER A 85 3.82 -8.18 3.53
N ASN A 86 4.95 -7.93 4.17
CA ASN A 86 6.05 -7.19 3.55
C ASN A 86 6.65 -7.95 2.37
N ALA A 87 6.65 -9.27 2.42
CA ALA A 87 7.17 -10.10 1.33
C ALA A 87 6.34 -9.92 0.06
N ARG A 88 5.01 -9.89 0.19
CA ARG A 88 4.12 -9.68 -0.96
C ARG A 88 4.32 -8.31 -1.58
N LEU A 89 4.45 -7.30 -0.73
CA LEU A 89 4.71 -5.94 -1.22
C LEU A 89 6.03 -5.89 -1.97
N SER A 90 7.09 -6.46 -1.41
CA SER A 90 8.41 -6.45 -2.04
C SER A 90 8.39 -7.16 -3.40
N GLU A 91 7.67 -8.26 -3.52
CA GLU A 91 7.50 -8.96 -4.79
C GLU A 91 6.85 -8.06 -5.84
N TYR A 92 5.83 -7.33 -5.45
CA TYR A 92 5.16 -6.40 -6.36
C TYR A 92 6.12 -5.29 -6.81
N LEU A 93 6.82 -4.68 -5.87
CA LEU A 93 7.75 -3.59 -6.18
C LEU A 93 8.88 -4.08 -7.10
N ASN A 94 9.39 -5.27 -6.87
CA ASN A 94 10.39 -5.89 -7.75
C ASN A 94 9.84 -6.13 -9.16
N CYS A 95 8.63 -6.61 -9.25
CA CYS A 95 8.00 -6.86 -10.54
C CYS A 95 7.90 -5.56 -11.35
N LEU A 96 7.47 -4.48 -10.70
CA LEU A 96 7.23 -3.20 -11.39
C LEU A 96 8.50 -2.61 -11.99
N ILE A 97 9.66 -2.80 -11.38
CA ILE A 97 10.91 -2.30 -11.96
C ILE A 97 11.46 -3.22 -13.05
N SER A 98 11.04 -4.48 -13.09
CA SER A 98 11.54 -5.48 -14.03
C SER A 98 10.69 -5.62 -15.28
N THR A 99 9.37 -5.41 -15.16
CA THR A 99 8.43 -5.65 -16.24
C THR A 99 7.38 -4.55 -16.33
N ASP A 100 6.35 -4.83 -17.11
CA ASP A 100 5.18 -4.01 -17.29
C ASP A 100 4.25 -4.08 -16.11
N ASP A 101 3.52 -2.99 -15.88
CA ASP A 101 2.52 -2.93 -14.83
C ASP A 101 1.44 -4.02 -14.98
N SER A 102 1.02 -4.27 -16.21
CA SER A 102 0.00 -5.28 -16.49
C SER A 102 0.44 -6.69 -16.07
N ASP A 103 1.73 -6.98 -16.17
CA ASP A 103 2.25 -8.28 -15.76
C ASP A 103 2.35 -8.43 -14.26
N CYS A 104 2.30 -7.33 -13.53
CA CYS A 104 2.47 -7.32 -12.08
C CYS A 104 1.16 -7.30 -11.31
N ARG A 105 0.02 -7.20 -11.96
CA ARG A 105 -1.28 -7.10 -11.29
C ARG A 105 -1.58 -8.25 -10.35
N ILE A 106 -1.10 -9.42 -10.65
CA ILE A 106 -1.35 -10.58 -9.80
C ILE A 106 -0.78 -10.39 -8.41
N TYR A 107 0.34 -9.69 -8.31
CA TYR A 107 0.95 -9.43 -7.00
C TYR A 107 0.10 -8.45 -6.19
N TYR A 108 -0.55 -7.51 -6.85
CA TYR A 108 -1.44 -6.58 -6.16
C TYR A 108 -2.59 -7.32 -5.48
N THR A 109 -3.20 -8.30 -6.19
CA THR A 109 -4.31 -9.06 -5.63
C THR A 109 -3.88 -9.99 -4.51
N GLN A 110 -2.59 -10.23 -4.36
CA GLN A 110 -2.04 -11.10 -3.31
C GLN A 110 -1.60 -10.34 -2.05
N MET A 111 -1.86 -9.05 -1.97
CA MET A 111 -1.52 -8.28 -0.78
C MET A 111 -2.45 -8.63 0.37
N ARG A 112 -1.92 -9.31 1.37
CA ARG A 112 -2.67 -9.85 2.50
C ARG A 112 -1.88 -9.68 3.78
N ILE A 113 -2.56 -9.91 4.91
CA ILE A 113 -1.88 -9.86 6.21
C ILE A 113 -0.95 -11.05 6.44
N VAL A 114 -1.25 -12.22 5.84
CA VAL A 114 -0.41 -13.40 5.99
C VAL A 114 -0.16 -14.03 4.63
N ASP A 115 0.93 -14.72 4.54
CA ASP A 115 1.31 -15.45 3.32
C ASP A 115 0.64 -16.82 3.24
#